data_1cf100e7332befa2092c990628b1606a
#
_entry.id   1cf100e7332befa2092c990628b1606a
#
_cell.length_a   1.000
_cell.length_b   1.000
_cell.length_c   1.000
_cell.angle_alpha   90.00
_cell.angle_beta   90.00
_cell.angle_gamma   90.00
#
_symmetry.space_group_name_H-M   'P 1'
#
loop_
_entity.id
_entity.type
_entity.pdbx_description
1 polymer ?
#
loop_
_entity_poly.entity_id
_entity_poly.type
_entity_poly.pdbx_seq_one_letter_code
_entity_poly.pdbx_strand_id
1 'polypeptide(L)'
;VLFDNTGLKGTTADWARENILGKMPKSLYRYPATKRNIRTHLSSCDRVIYAVGFHPRGIKVKGMVEVQHNAHNGIIAPGLFGFGIAFPKQITDPLGSREESVGLWKFMKHINNVLPIWLRYAP
;
A
#
# COMPACT_ATOMS: atom_id res chain seq x y z
N VAL A 1 -6.77 14.19 -8.82
CA VAL A 1 -6.31 12.94 -8.21
C VAL A 1 -7.35 12.57 -7.18
N LEU A 2 -8.08 11.51 -7.42
CA LEU A 2 -9.00 10.96 -6.44
C LEU A 2 -8.13 10.31 -5.34
N PHE A 3 -8.12 10.91 -4.17
CA PHE A 3 -7.61 10.26 -2.98
C PHE A 3 -8.61 9.18 -2.60
N ASP A 4 -8.24 7.95 -2.85
CA ASP A 4 -9.05 6.80 -2.52
C ASP A 4 -8.26 5.92 -1.54
N ASN A 5 -8.66 5.96 -0.29
CA ASN A 5 -8.03 5.20 0.79
C ASN A 5 -8.15 3.68 0.60
N THR A 6 -9.01 3.24 -0.32
CA THR A 6 -9.23 1.82 -0.60
C THR A 6 -8.34 1.28 -1.72
N GLY A 7 -7.57 2.16 -2.39
CA GLY A 7 -6.75 1.80 -3.55
C GLY A 7 -7.53 1.60 -4.85
N LEU A 8 -8.86 1.69 -4.81
CA LEU A 8 -9.73 1.61 -5.99
C LEU A 8 -9.78 2.97 -6.69
N LYS A 9 -9.92 2.97 -8.02
CA LYS A 9 -9.95 4.19 -8.84
C LYS A 9 -11.00 4.10 -9.93
N GLY A 10 -11.42 5.29 -10.42
CA GLY A 10 -12.38 5.40 -11.51
C GLY A 10 -13.71 4.74 -11.20
N THR A 11 -14.32 4.14 -12.19
CA THR A 11 -15.65 3.49 -12.10
C THR A 11 -15.74 2.41 -11.03
N THR A 12 -14.63 1.70 -10.75
CA THR A 12 -14.60 0.69 -9.67
C THR A 12 -14.68 1.35 -8.30
N ALA A 13 -14.04 2.49 -8.10
CA ALA A 13 -14.16 3.25 -6.85
C ALA A 13 -15.56 3.81 -6.67
N ASP A 14 -16.17 4.32 -7.75
CA ASP A 14 -17.55 4.83 -7.73
C ASP A 14 -18.53 3.70 -7.37
N TRP A 15 -18.41 2.57 -8.04
CA TRP A 15 -19.21 1.39 -7.75
C TRP A 15 -19.05 0.92 -6.29
N ALA A 16 -17.82 0.91 -5.76
CA ALA A 16 -17.56 0.51 -4.39
C ALA A 16 -18.18 1.47 -3.38
N ARG A 17 -18.14 2.77 -3.64
CA ARG A 17 -18.80 3.77 -2.80
C ARG A 17 -20.32 3.57 -2.76
N GLU A 18 -20.93 3.36 -3.91
CA GLU A 18 -22.37 3.18 -4.02
C GLU A 18 -22.85 1.86 -3.41
N ASN A 19 -22.13 0.77 -3.63
CA ASN A 19 -22.60 -0.58 -3.36
C ASN A 19 -21.95 -1.24 -2.13
N ILE A 20 -20.75 -0.85 -1.74
CA ILE A 20 -20.07 -1.40 -0.55
C ILE A 20 -20.23 -0.47 0.66
N LEU A 21 -20.03 0.83 0.45
CA LEU A 21 -20.13 1.83 1.51
C LEU A 21 -21.57 2.41 1.62
N GLY A 22 -22.34 2.34 0.54
CA GLY A 22 -23.73 2.72 0.48
C GLY A 22 -24.69 1.55 0.70
N LYS A 23 -25.74 1.48 -0.12
CA LYS A 23 -26.74 0.41 -0.07
C LYS A 23 -26.23 -0.83 -0.82
N MET A 24 -25.77 -1.82 -0.08
CA MET A 24 -25.27 -3.07 -0.66
C MET A 24 -26.35 -3.80 -1.48
N PRO A 25 -25.99 -4.36 -2.65
CA PRO A 25 -26.85 -5.28 -3.40
C PRO A 25 -27.28 -6.48 -2.54
N LYS A 26 -28.45 -7.02 -2.77
CA LYS A 26 -28.97 -8.19 -2.03
C LYS A 26 -28.08 -9.44 -2.13
N SER A 27 -27.26 -9.52 -3.18
CA SER A 27 -26.32 -10.63 -3.44
C SER A 27 -24.94 -10.44 -2.80
N LEU A 28 -24.68 -9.28 -2.16
CA LEU A 28 -23.39 -8.95 -1.56
C LEU A 28 -23.51 -8.89 -0.05
N TYR A 29 -22.70 -9.66 0.65
CA TYR A 29 -22.61 -9.65 2.11
C TYR A 29 -21.21 -9.24 2.54
N ARG A 30 -21.12 -8.41 3.55
CA ARG A 30 -19.85 -7.91 4.11
C ARG A 30 -19.75 -8.28 5.56
N TYR A 31 -18.69 -8.97 5.92
CA TYR A 31 -18.38 -9.38 7.28
C TYR A 31 -16.97 -8.95 7.68
N PRO A 32 -16.75 -8.52 8.92
CA PRO A 32 -15.40 -8.37 9.45
C PRO A 32 -14.62 -9.67 9.33
N ALA A 33 -13.34 -9.60 8.97
CA ALA A 33 -12.46 -10.76 8.79
C ALA A 33 -12.00 -11.37 10.12
N THR A 34 -12.95 -11.73 10.98
CA THR A 34 -12.67 -12.45 12.23
C THR A 34 -12.54 -13.95 11.97
N LYS A 35 -11.79 -14.67 12.81
CA LYS A 35 -11.67 -16.13 12.73
C LYS A 35 -13.04 -16.83 12.73
N ARG A 36 -14.01 -16.32 13.50
CA ARG A 36 -15.37 -16.83 13.56
C ARG A 36 -16.08 -16.67 12.22
N ASN A 37 -16.12 -15.45 11.67
CA ASN A 37 -16.79 -15.18 10.41
C ASN A 37 -16.16 -15.95 9.25
N ILE A 38 -14.83 -16.02 9.20
CA ILE A 38 -14.10 -16.80 8.20
C ILE A 38 -14.56 -18.26 8.24
N ARG A 39 -14.55 -18.91 9.41
CA ARG A 39 -15.00 -20.31 9.54
C ARG A 39 -16.46 -20.50 9.14
N THR A 40 -17.34 -19.60 9.61
CA THR A 40 -18.79 -19.74 9.37
C THR A 40 -19.14 -19.58 7.90
N HIS A 41 -18.53 -18.61 7.20
CA HIS A 41 -18.95 -18.28 5.84
C HIS A 41 -18.13 -18.98 4.76
N LEU A 42 -16.83 -19.25 4.98
CA LEU A 42 -16.03 -19.93 3.97
C LEU A 42 -16.37 -21.41 3.80
N SER A 43 -16.88 -22.09 4.84
CA SER A 43 -17.25 -23.51 4.76
C SER A 43 -18.39 -23.79 3.79
N SER A 44 -19.20 -22.79 3.45
CA SER A 44 -20.33 -22.88 2.53
C SER A 44 -20.06 -22.27 1.15
N CYS A 45 -18.83 -21.86 0.87
CA CYS A 45 -18.46 -21.26 -0.41
C CYS A 45 -17.94 -22.30 -1.38
N ASP A 46 -18.45 -22.30 -2.62
CA ASP A 46 -17.94 -23.13 -3.70
C ASP A 46 -16.55 -22.67 -4.18
N ARG A 47 -16.26 -21.40 -4.05
CA ARG A 47 -14.97 -20.81 -4.43
C ARG A 47 -14.57 -19.71 -3.45
N VAL A 48 -13.29 -19.64 -3.15
CA VAL A 48 -12.68 -18.62 -2.29
C VAL A 48 -11.59 -17.88 -3.05
N ILE A 49 -11.67 -16.56 -3.07
CA ILE A 49 -10.66 -15.69 -3.67
C ILE A 49 -10.00 -14.88 -2.55
N TYR A 50 -8.70 -15.04 -2.41
CA TYR A 50 -7.91 -14.27 -1.44
C TYR A 50 -7.33 -13.01 -2.12
N ALA A 51 -7.87 -11.85 -1.78
CA ALA A 51 -7.41 -10.54 -2.26
C ALA A 51 -6.99 -9.69 -1.06
N VAL A 52 -5.98 -10.14 -0.35
CA VAL A 52 -5.56 -9.59 0.96
C VAL A 52 -4.42 -8.59 0.88
N GLY A 53 -4.04 -8.17 -0.34
CA GLY A 53 -2.91 -7.27 -0.58
C GLY A 53 -1.55 -7.98 -0.49
N PHE A 54 -0.50 -7.19 -0.29
CA PHE A 54 0.89 -7.65 -0.27
C PHE A 54 1.58 -7.18 1.01
N HIS A 55 2.45 -8.02 1.53
CA HIS A 55 3.44 -7.59 2.49
C HIS A 55 4.79 -7.42 1.78
N PRO A 56 5.53 -6.33 2.04
CA PRO A 56 6.88 -6.19 1.55
C PRO A 56 7.72 -7.39 2.01
N ARG A 57 8.40 -8.03 1.07
CA ARG A 57 9.39 -9.04 1.44
C ARG A 57 10.67 -8.31 1.81
N GLY A 58 11.04 -8.31 3.08
CA GLY A 58 12.28 -7.69 3.55
C GLY A 58 13.51 -8.25 2.85
N ILE A 59 14.42 -7.37 2.45
CA ILE A 59 15.73 -7.74 1.93
C ILE A 59 16.60 -8.13 3.12
N LYS A 60 17.15 -9.35 3.10
CA LYS A 60 18.09 -9.81 4.11
C LYS A 60 19.51 -9.37 3.75
N VAL A 61 20.10 -8.56 4.59
CA VAL A 61 21.51 -8.15 4.44
C VAL A 61 22.29 -8.75 5.61
N LYS A 62 23.46 -9.36 5.30
CA LYS A 62 24.32 -9.94 6.34
C LYS A 62 24.72 -8.87 7.37
N GLY A 63 24.46 -9.13 8.63
CA GLY A 63 24.76 -8.21 9.72
C GLY A 63 23.67 -7.17 10.03
N MET A 64 22.54 -7.16 9.30
CA MET A 64 21.39 -6.32 9.57
C MET A 64 20.19 -7.18 9.96
N VAL A 65 19.47 -6.77 10.99
CA VAL A 65 18.23 -7.42 11.42
C VAL A 65 17.12 -7.14 10.41
N GLU A 66 17.05 -5.91 9.94
CA GLU A 66 16.09 -5.43 8.94
C GLU A 66 16.67 -4.25 8.19
N VAL A 67 16.42 -4.19 6.88
CA VAL A 67 16.78 -3.03 6.05
C VAL A 67 15.69 -1.98 6.20
N GLN A 68 15.97 -0.96 6.98
CA GLN A 68 15.11 0.19 7.14
C GLN A 68 15.54 1.32 6.20
N HIS A 69 14.59 2.07 5.68
CA HIS A 69 14.84 3.24 4.86
C HIS A 69 14.17 4.47 5.45
N ASN A 70 14.71 5.63 5.17
CA ASN A 70 14.02 6.87 5.44
C ASN A 70 12.87 7.05 4.44
N ALA A 71 11.64 6.96 4.92
CA ALA A 71 10.44 6.99 4.09
C ALA A 71 10.19 8.32 3.35
N HIS A 72 10.93 9.39 3.66
CA HIS A 72 10.83 10.67 2.97
C HIS A 72 11.84 10.84 1.84
N ASN A 73 13.07 10.36 2.04
CA ASN A 73 14.17 10.57 1.11
C ASN A 73 14.82 9.28 0.59
N GLY A 74 14.36 8.11 1.05
CA GLY A 74 14.83 6.81 0.57
C GLY A 74 16.23 6.41 1.06
N ILE A 75 16.90 7.16 1.92
CA ILE A 75 18.25 6.82 2.40
C ILE A 75 18.16 5.59 3.32
N ILE A 76 18.96 4.57 3.02
CA ILE A 76 19.13 3.34 3.83
C ILE A 76 20.43 3.43 4.63
N ALA A 77 21.53 3.73 3.94
CA ALA A 77 22.87 3.87 4.52
C ALA A 77 23.71 4.79 3.61
N PRO A 78 24.89 5.21 4.01
CA PRO A 78 25.80 5.94 3.14
C PRO A 78 26.02 5.23 1.80
N GLY A 79 25.69 5.92 0.69
CA GLY A 79 25.77 5.37 -0.66
C GLY A 79 24.68 4.35 -1.04
N LEU A 80 23.73 4.05 -0.15
CA LEU A 80 22.66 3.08 -0.41
C LEU A 80 21.27 3.75 -0.26
N PHE A 81 20.48 3.66 -1.32
CA PHE A 81 19.18 4.30 -1.40
C PHE A 81 18.10 3.29 -1.78
N GLY A 82 16.92 3.40 -1.17
CA GLY A 82 15.74 2.60 -1.47
C GLY A 82 14.74 3.38 -2.31
N PHE A 83 14.15 2.71 -3.29
CA PHE A 83 13.19 3.32 -4.20
C PHE A 83 12.13 2.32 -4.67
N GLY A 84 10.95 2.84 -5.02
CA GLY A 84 9.88 2.05 -5.61
C GLY A 84 9.02 1.29 -4.61
N ILE A 85 8.46 0.15 -5.04
CA ILE A 85 7.47 -0.59 -4.25
C ILE A 85 8.06 -1.24 -2.99
N ALA A 86 9.35 -1.57 -3.01
CA ALA A 86 10.02 -2.17 -1.86
C ALA A 86 10.41 -1.13 -0.79
N PHE A 87 10.55 0.14 -1.18
CA PHE A 87 10.90 1.24 -0.31
C PHE A 87 10.00 2.46 -0.62
N PRO A 88 8.70 2.36 -0.33
CA PRO A 88 7.73 3.38 -0.71
C PRO A 88 7.91 4.64 0.15
N LYS A 89 7.65 5.79 -0.47
CA LYS A 89 7.49 7.04 0.27
C LYS A 89 6.22 6.95 1.13
N GLN A 90 6.32 7.33 2.40
CA GLN A 90 5.14 7.56 3.22
C GLN A 90 4.59 8.96 3.01
N ILE A 91 3.29 9.06 2.88
CA ILE A 91 2.55 10.32 2.80
C ILE A 91 1.40 10.29 3.79
N THR A 92 0.96 11.48 4.18
CA THR A 92 -0.28 11.66 4.94
C THR A 92 -1.32 12.19 3.97
N ASP A 93 -2.46 11.53 3.90
CA ASP A 93 -3.57 11.97 3.06
C ASP A 93 -4.26 13.22 3.68
N PRO A 94 -5.16 13.88 2.95
CA PRO A 94 -5.90 15.03 3.47
C PRO A 94 -6.79 14.72 4.68
N LEU A 95 -7.07 13.45 4.94
CA LEU A 95 -7.86 12.98 6.08
C LEU A 95 -6.98 12.63 7.30
N GLY A 96 -5.66 12.80 7.18
CA GLY A 96 -4.71 12.53 8.24
C GLY A 96 -4.23 11.06 8.32
N SER A 97 -4.67 10.19 7.42
CA SER A 97 -4.25 8.80 7.38
C SER A 97 -2.87 8.66 6.73
N ARG A 98 -2.00 7.85 7.33
CA ARG A 98 -0.70 7.52 6.73
C ARG A 98 -0.88 6.42 5.69
N GLU A 99 -0.35 6.65 4.51
CA GLU A 99 -0.35 5.66 3.42
C GLU A 99 1.01 5.57 2.73
N GLU A 100 1.26 4.43 2.11
CA GLU A 100 2.42 4.24 1.24
C GLU A 100 2.11 4.76 -0.17
N SER A 101 2.97 5.64 -0.67
CA SER A 101 2.80 6.26 -1.98
C SER A 101 3.28 5.32 -3.08
N VAL A 102 2.47 4.31 -3.42
CA VAL A 102 2.79 3.32 -4.46
C VAL A 102 2.10 3.64 -5.78
N GLY A 103 2.77 3.30 -6.88
CA GLY A 103 2.31 3.51 -8.25
C GLY A 103 3.33 4.25 -9.11
N LEU A 104 3.39 3.91 -10.41
CA LEU A 104 4.42 4.38 -11.34
C LEU A 104 4.56 5.91 -11.33
N TRP A 105 3.45 6.63 -11.45
CA TRP A 105 3.47 8.09 -11.45
C TRP A 105 3.96 8.68 -10.12
N LYS A 106 3.58 8.08 -9.00
CA LYS A 106 4.03 8.49 -7.68
C LYS A 106 5.54 8.24 -7.51
N PHE A 107 6.05 7.13 -8.05
CA PHE A 107 7.48 6.84 -8.07
C PHE A 107 8.27 7.85 -8.91
N MET A 108 7.80 8.13 -10.14
CA MET A 108 8.43 9.14 -11.00
C MET A 108 8.52 10.52 -10.32
N LYS A 109 7.45 10.93 -9.67
CA LYS A 109 7.43 12.20 -8.94
C LYS A 109 8.36 12.16 -7.72
N HIS A 110 8.44 11.03 -7.03
CA HIS A 110 9.32 10.88 -5.87
C HIS A 110 10.79 10.92 -6.27
N ILE A 111 11.20 10.20 -7.32
CA ILE A 111 12.61 10.18 -7.75
C ILE A 111 13.10 11.57 -8.15
N ASN A 112 12.29 12.36 -8.83
CA ASN A 112 12.65 13.73 -9.20
C ASN A 112 12.93 14.61 -7.96
N ASN A 113 12.26 14.34 -6.85
CA ASN A 113 12.45 15.09 -5.61
C ASN A 113 13.69 14.62 -4.81
N VAL A 114 13.98 13.32 -4.81
CA VAL A 114 15.03 12.77 -3.96
C VAL A 114 16.38 12.63 -4.66
N LEU A 115 16.41 12.52 -5.98
CA LEU A 115 17.64 12.40 -6.75
C LEU A 115 18.64 13.53 -6.49
N PRO A 116 18.27 14.81 -6.42
CA PRO A 116 19.19 15.88 -6.07
C PRO A 116 19.77 15.73 -4.65
N ILE A 117 19.02 15.13 -3.73
CA ILE A 117 19.50 14.84 -2.36
C ILE A 117 20.55 13.72 -2.42
N TRP A 118 20.26 12.64 -3.14
CA TRP A 118 21.16 11.49 -3.27
C TRP A 118 22.48 11.85 -3.93
N LEU A 119 22.44 12.68 -4.99
CA LEU A 119 23.66 13.15 -5.68
C LEU A 119 24.57 14.03 -4.80
N ARG A 120 24.02 14.67 -3.79
CA ARG A 120 24.77 15.48 -2.82
C ARG A 120 25.13 14.73 -1.54
N TYR A 121 24.56 13.54 -1.37
CA TYR A 121 24.79 12.73 -0.19
C TYR A 121 26.14 12.04 -0.31
N ALA A 122 27.14 12.60 0.36
CA ALA A 122 28.46 11.99 0.48
C ALA A 122 28.38 10.79 1.46
N PRO A 123 28.99 9.64 1.15
CA PRO A 123 29.13 8.53 2.06
C PRO A 123 30.05 8.85 3.24
#